data_7a161c5c9e2f31f857287c4edeb2d660
#
_entry.id   7a161c5c9e2f31f857287c4edeb2d660
#
_cell.length_a   1.000
_cell.length_b   1.000
_cell.length_c   1.000
_cell.angle_alpha   90.00
_cell.angle_beta   90.00
_cell.angle_gamma   90.00
#
_symmetry.space_group_name_H-M   'P 1'
#
loop_
_entity.id
_entity.type
_entity.pdbx_description
1 polymer ?
#
loop_
_entity_poly.entity_id
_entity_poly.type
_entity_poly.pdbx_seq_one_letter_code
_entity_poly.pdbx_strand_id
1 'polypeptide(L)'
;IGMGIFRNPASVAATSGTSTIFFLLWLTGGVIALCGALTYAEIGLRLPAIGGYYKVFAECYHPSIGFSVNSIILISNAASLAVVALIGADYASDLLYGKSSGTFFNTAVAIIAVALFFVVNLFGLKTSSKTQNVLIIIKIGLVVLLIASVFKGVVVEPHDYEKDSPLFTLADKNAISLFLISLIPVCFAYGGYQQTINFGGEVQNTRSIPKGIIIGIIIVILLYLLINFAYTQVIGYDKMRNATAIGALLCEAWFGKAGAKVFDALMFLSVLAYVNILLMSNPRVMFAMSEDKVLPKFFSYRQPRTGALTAGLAAFSFITIFITFFGKGVDNILNFTMFLDSIGMSTSAATLFILRKRRQNEDMITGTWNRFTPLLAGFFVFSYFMIAVGVVIKDVNAALIGIGLLTLFLLLYYFFYFKKKS
;
A
#
# COMPACT_ATOMS: atom_id res chain seq x y z
N ILE A 1 2.07 7.49 -3.16
CA ILE A 1 0.67 7.98 -3.10
C ILE A 1 -0.24 6.86 -3.58
N GLY A 2 -0.99 6.24 -2.65
CA GLY A 2 -1.97 5.18 -2.92
C GLY A 2 -3.34 5.74 -3.31
N MET A 3 -4.28 4.81 -3.61
CA MET A 3 -5.71 5.16 -3.80
C MET A 3 -6.41 5.48 -2.48
N GLY A 4 -5.83 5.05 -1.36
CA GLY A 4 -6.41 5.23 -0.04
C GLY A 4 -6.79 6.67 0.30
N ILE A 5 -6.02 7.68 -0.15
CA ILE A 5 -6.29 9.08 0.18
C ILE A 5 -7.57 9.65 -0.46
N PHE A 6 -8.07 9.03 -1.51
CA PHE A 6 -9.28 9.49 -2.20
C PHE A 6 -10.56 8.78 -1.71
N ARG A 7 -10.43 7.66 -0.99
CA ARG A 7 -11.56 6.87 -0.46
C ARG A 7 -11.56 6.78 1.06
N ASN A 8 -10.41 6.49 1.67
CA ASN A 8 -10.31 6.22 3.10
C ASN A 8 -10.66 7.40 4.01
N PRO A 9 -10.49 8.69 3.63
CA PRO A 9 -10.93 9.79 4.48
C PRO A 9 -12.38 9.72 4.89
N ALA A 10 -13.31 9.27 4.01
CA ALA A 10 -14.71 9.05 4.37
C ALA A 10 -14.86 7.98 5.46
N SER A 11 -14.23 6.81 5.25
CA SER A 11 -14.26 5.70 6.20
C SER A 11 -13.64 6.08 7.55
N VAL A 12 -12.54 6.84 7.54
CA VAL A 12 -11.89 7.34 8.77
C VAL A 12 -12.78 8.37 9.47
N ALA A 13 -13.38 9.31 8.73
CA ALA A 13 -14.31 10.30 9.28
C ALA A 13 -15.55 9.64 9.90
N ALA A 14 -16.07 8.58 9.27
CA ALA A 14 -17.20 7.82 9.80
C ALA A 14 -16.90 7.13 11.15
N THR A 15 -15.64 6.76 11.40
CA THR A 15 -15.23 6.04 12.62
C THR A 15 -14.56 6.92 13.67
N SER A 16 -14.03 8.11 13.31
CA SER A 16 -13.25 8.96 14.22
C SER A 16 -14.10 9.83 15.17
N GLY A 17 -15.39 10.00 14.89
CA GLY A 17 -16.31 10.76 15.74
C GLY A 17 -16.14 12.28 15.64
N THR A 18 -14.92 12.81 15.73
CA THR A 18 -14.62 14.24 15.67
C THR A 18 -13.53 14.56 14.65
N SER A 19 -13.54 15.78 14.13
CA SER A 19 -12.50 16.28 13.22
C SER A 19 -11.10 16.24 13.86
N THR A 20 -10.98 16.51 15.16
CA THR A 20 -9.71 16.46 15.90
C THR A 20 -9.14 15.05 15.89
N ILE A 21 -9.95 14.02 16.21
CA ILE A 21 -9.51 12.62 16.22
C ILE A 21 -9.17 12.18 14.79
N PHE A 22 -9.94 12.62 13.81
CA PHE A 22 -9.66 12.38 12.38
C PHE A 22 -8.25 12.84 11.99
N PHE A 23 -7.87 14.09 12.29
CA PHE A 23 -6.52 14.58 12.01
C PHE A 23 -5.44 13.90 12.83
N LEU A 24 -5.71 13.56 14.10
CA LEU A 24 -4.78 12.79 14.93
C LEU A 24 -4.49 11.41 14.32
N LEU A 25 -5.50 10.72 13.77
CA LEU A 25 -5.33 9.43 13.08
C LEU A 25 -4.42 9.57 11.86
N TRP A 26 -4.63 10.59 11.01
CA TRP A 26 -3.79 10.83 9.84
C TRP A 26 -2.36 11.23 10.21
N LEU A 27 -2.19 12.05 11.26
CA LEU A 27 -0.87 12.40 11.79
C LEU A 27 -0.16 11.17 12.37
N THR A 28 -0.86 10.36 13.17
CA THR A 28 -0.31 9.12 13.75
C THR A 28 0.11 8.14 12.66
N GLY A 29 -0.72 7.92 11.64
CA GLY A 29 -0.37 7.08 10.49
C GLY A 29 0.84 7.64 9.72
N GLY A 30 0.94 8.97 9.58
CA GLY A 30 2.11 9.64 8.99
C GLY A 30 3.40 9.41 9.79
N VAL A 31 3.33 9.50 11.12
CA VAL A 31 4.47 9.22 12.02
C VAL A 31 4.88 7.75 11.91
N ILE A 32 3.93 6.81 11.94
CA ILE A 32 4.19 5.38 11.75
C ILE A 32 4.89 5.15 10.41
N ALA A 33 4.38 5.75 9.32
CA ALA A 33 4.95 5.62 7.99
C ALA A 33 6.36 6.21 7.89
N LEU A 34 6.63 7.34 8.56
CA LEU A 34 7.96 7.93 8.63
C LEU A 34 8.95 7.02 9.38
N CYS A 35 8.53 6.44 10.51
CA CYS A 35 9.35 5.46 11.24
C CYS A 35 9.67 4.23 10.37
N GLY A 36 8.68 3.72 9.63
CA GLY A 36 8.87 2.66 8.67
C GLY A 36 9.81 3.06 7.54
N ALA A 37 9.62 4.22 6.94
CA ALA A 37 10.46 4.74 5.86
C ALA A 37 11.92 4.82 6.27
N LEU A 38 12.22 5.35 7.46
CA LEU A 38 13.58 5.42 8.02
C LEU A 38 14.16 4.02 8.27
N THR A 39 13.34 3.09 8.77
CA THR A 39 13.73 1.69 8.99
C THR A 39 14.10 1.01 7.68
N TYR A 40 13.24 1.08 6.65
CA TYR A 40 13.49 0.48 5.34
C TYR A 40 14.60 1.20 4.54
N ALA A 41 14.78 2.48 4.77
CA ALA A 41 15.90 3.23 4.22
C ALA A 41 17.25 2.65 4.71
N GLU A 42 17.37 2.36 6.00
CA GLU A 42 18.55 1.72 6.56
C GLU A 42 18.69 0.25 6.11
N ILE A 43 17.61 -0.53 6.11
CA ILE A 43 17.61 -1.91 5.61
C ILE A 43 18.10 -1.95 4.15
N GLY A 44 17.60 -1.06 3.28
CA GLY A 44 17.99 -0.98 1.88
C GLY A 44 19.45 -0.62 1.65
N LEU A 45 20.08 0.14 2.57
CA LEU A 45 21.53 0.39 2.56
C LEU A 45 22.33 -0.82 3.01
N ARG A 46 21.85 -1.51 4.05
CA ARG A 46 22.56 -2.68 4.61
C ARG A 46 22.49 -3.88 3.68
N LEU A 47 21.40 -4.01 2.92
CA LEU A 47 21.17 -5.16 2.03
C LEU A 47 20.59 -4.69 0.67
N PRO A 48 21.41 -4.06 -0.20
CA PRO A 48 20.97 -3.67 -1.54
C PRO A 48 20.89 -4.90 -2.45
N ALA A 49 19.69 -5.40 -2.72
CA ALA A 49 19.47 -6.59 -3.54
C ALA A 49 18.21 -6.46 -4.42
N ILE A 50 18.17 -7.20 -5.52
CA ILE A 50 16.95 -7.40 -6.31
C ILE A 50 15.99 -8.28 -5.51
N GLY A 51 14.71 -7.89 -5.42
CA GLY A 51 13.75 -8.57 -4.55
C GLY A 51 14.13 -8.42 -3.07
N GLY A 52 14.68 -7.26 -2.69
CA GLY A 52 15.24 -6.97 -1.38
C GLY A 52 14.30 -7.31 -0.23
N TYR A 53 13.01 -7.19 -0.44
CA TYR A 53 12.02 -7.56 0.57
C TYR A 53 12.13 -9.04 0.98
N TYR A 54 12.27 -9.96 0.00
CA TYR A 54 12.52 -11.37 0.28
C TYR A 54 13.93 -11.59 0.84
N LYS A 55 14.96 -10.96 0.24
CA LYS A 55 16.35 -11.14 0.67
C LYS A 55 16.55 -10.78 2.14
N VAL A 56 15.86 -9.77 2.63
CA VAL A 56 15.89 -9.39 4.06
C VAL A 56 15.45 -10.53 4.95
N PHE A 57 14.42 -11.29 4.59
CA PHE A 57 13.99 -12.46 5.36
C PHE A 57 14.94 -13.63 5.22
N ALA A 58 15.38 -13.91 3.99
CA ALA A 58 16.27 -15.04 3.71
C ALA A 58 17.61 -14.91 4.44
N GLU A 59 18.12 -13.67 4.55
CA GLU A 59 19.40 -13.37 5.21
C GLU A 59 19.28 -13.36 6.74
N CYS A 60 18.15 -12.89 7.29
CA CYS A 60 18.00 -12.66 8.72
C CYS A 60 17.32 -13.82 9.45
N TYR A 61 16.42 -14.53 8.79
CA TYR A 61 15.63 -15.61 9.39
C TYR A 61 15.93 -16.96 8.72
N HIS A 62 15.26 -18.01 9.23
CA HIS A 62 15.31 -19.32 8.58
C HIS A 62 14.63 -19.27 7.20
N PRO A 63 15.14 -19.98 6.17
CA PRO A 63 14.57 -19.96 4.81
C PRO A 63 13.07 -20.29 4.73
N SER A 64 12.55 -21.13 5.65
CA SER A 64 11.11 -21.43 5.74
C SER A 64 10.28 -20.19 6.07
N ILE A 65 10.77 -19.33 6.96
CA ILE A 65 10.11 -18.08 7.32
C ILE A 65 10.16 -17.14 6.12
N GLY A 66 11.35 -17.02 5.50
CA GLY A 66 11.52 -16.22 4.28
C GLY A 66 10.54 -16.62 3.17
N PHE A 67 10.43 -17.92 2.89
CA PHE A 67 9.48 -18.43 1.91
C PHE A 67 8.02 -18.14 2.29
N SER A 68 7.61 -18.51 3.52
CA SER A 68 6.21 -18.44 3.93
C SER A 68 5.70 -17.01 4.02
N VAL A 69 6.48 -16.11 4.67
CA VAL A 69 6.10 -14.70 4.79
C VAL A 69 6.06 -14.02 3.43
N ASN A 70 7.03 -14.26 2.55
CA ASN A 70 6.99 -13.65 1.22
C ASN A 70 5.87 -14.22 0.33
N SER A 71 5.52 -15.49 0.49
CA SER A 71 4.37 -16.06 -0.23
C SER A 71 3.04 -15.40 0.19
N ILE A 72 2.83 -15.18 1.50
CA ILE A 72 1.63 -14.44 1.95
C ILE A 72 1.64 -12.98 1.48
N ILE A 73 2.80 -12.31 1.47
CA ILE A 73 2.92 -10.93 0.99
C ILE A 73 2.64 -10.83 -0.51
N LEU A 74 3.07 -11.81 -1.32
CA LEU A 74 2.73 -11.86 -2.75
C LEU A 74 1.21 -11.99 -2.96
N ILE A 75 0.54 -12.83 -2.16
CA ILE A 75 -0.93 -12.95 -2.20
C ILE A 75 -1.60 -11.65 -1.73
N SER A 76 -1.12 -11.05 -0.64
CA SER A 76 -1.61 -9.76 -0.13
C SER A 76 -1.49 -8.66 -1.19
N ASN A 77 -0.33 -8.55 -1.84
CA ASN A 77 -0.12 -7.57 -2.92
C ASN A 77 -1.02 -7.82 -4.13
N ALA A 78 -1.26 -9.09 -4.50
CA ALA A 78 -2.18 -9.44 -5.60
C ALA A 78 -3.63 -9.12 -5.22
N ALA A 79 -4.04 -9.37 -3.98
CA ALA A 79 -5.36 -9.02 -3.46
C ALA A 79 -5.56 -7.49 -3.41
N SER A 80 -4.56 -6.76 -2.90
CA SER A 80 -4.56 -5.30 -2.91
C SER A 80 -4.66 -4.73 -4.32
N LEU A 81 -3.94 -5.33 -5.29
CA LEU A 81 -4.03 -4.94 -6.69
C LEU A 81 -5.42 -5.18 -7.27
N ALA A 82 -6.03 -6.33 -6.98
CA ALA A 82 -7.39 -6.66 -7.43
C ALA A 82 -8.42 -5.64 -6.91
N VAL A 83 -8.37 -5.32 -5.60
CA VAL A 83 -9.23 -4.30 -4.98
C VAL A 83 -9.07 -2.95 -5.64
N VAL A 84 -7.83 -2.49 -5.78
CA VAL A 84 -7.57 -1.16 -6.35
C VAL A 84 -7.97 -1.10 -7.82
N ALA A 85 -7.79 -2.19 -8.59
CA ALA A 85 -8.25 -2.27 -9.97
C ALA A 85 -9.79 -2.24 -10.08
N LEU A 86 -10.51 -2.91 -9.16
CA LEU A 86 -11.97 -2.83 -9.08
C LEU A 86 -12.47 -1.44 -8.72
N ILE A 87 -11.82 -0.75 -7.76
CA ILE A 87 -12.13 0.65 -7.44
C ILE A 87 -11.91 1.54 -8.67
N GLY A 88 -10.85 1.31 -9.44
CA GLY A 88 -10.63 2.02 -10.69
C GLY A 88 -11.71 1.78 -11.72
N ALA A 89 -12.22 0.56 -11.79
CA ALA A 89 -13.32 0.21 -12.69
C ALA A 89 -14.63 0.91 -12.30
N ASP A 90 -14.89 1.14 -11.00
CA ASP A 90 -16.02 1.96 -10.55
C ASP A 90 -15.93 3.39 -11.12
N TYR A 91 -14.75 4.04 -11.01
CA TYR A 91 -14.54 5.37 -11.60
C TYR A 91 -14.67 5.39 -13.14
N ALA A 92 -14.19 4.33 -13.82
CA ALA A 92 -14.39 4.22 -15.27
C ALA A 92 -15.87 4.04 -15.63
N SER A 93 -16.63 3.32 -14.82
CA SER A 93 -18.06 3.12 -14.96
C SER A 93 -18.82 4.44 -14.78
N ASP A 94 -18.51 5.20 -13.73
CA ASP A 94 -19.12 6.51 -13.47
C ASP A 94 -18.81 7.52 -14.57
N LEU A 95 -17.57 7.50 -15.10
CA LEU A 95 -17.15 8.33 -16.22
C LEU A 95 -17.96 8.06 -17.50
N LEU A 96 -18.17 6.77 -17.84
CA LEU A 96 -18.79 6.36 -19.09
C LEU A 96 -20.32 6.38 -19.05
N TYR A 97 -20.89 5.95 -17.94
CA TYR A 97 -22.33 5.74 -17.81
C TYR A 97 -23.02 6.65 -16.79
N GLY A 98 -22.26 7.40 -15.99
CA GLY A 98 -22.78 8.24 -14.92
C GLY A 98 -23.36 7.47 -13.74
N LYS A 99 -23.13 6.17 -13.66
CA LYS A 99 -23.56 5.27 -12.59
C LYS A 99 -22.75 3.99 -12.61
N SER A 100 -22.71 3.25 -11.51
CA SER A 100 -22.10 1.92 -11.47
C SER A 100 -22.78 0.97 -12.46
N SER A 101 -21.99 0.37 -13.34
CA SER A 101 -22.46 -0.49 -14.46
C SER A 101 -22.59 -1.99 -14.08
N GLY A 102 -22.42 -2.32 -12.80
CA GLY A 102 -22.53 -3.69 -12.31
C GLY A 102 -21.20 -4.47 -12.31
N THR A 103 -21.23 -5.60 -11.60
CA THR A 103 -20.04 -6.39 -11.25
C THR A 103 -19.29 -6.90 -12.48
N PHE A 104 -20.00 -7.33 -13.53
CA PHE A 104 -19.36 -7.88 -14.73
C PHE A 104 -18.50 -6.84 -15.46
N PHE A 105 -19.04 -5.64 -15.68
CA PHE A 105 -18.29 -4.55 -16.34
C PHE A 105 -17.06 -4.15 -15.53
N ASN A 106 -17.20 -3.96 -14.22
CA ASN A 106 -16.10 -3.57 -13.36
C ASN A 106 -15.00 -4.64 -13.31
N THR A 107 -15.39 -5.91 -13.24
CA THR A 107 -14.42 -7.02 -13.32
C THR A 107 -13.69 -7.03 -14.67
N ALA A 108 -14.38 -6.82 -15.78
CA ALA A 108 -13.78 -6.79 -17.10
C ALA A 108 -12.78 -5.62 -17.24
N VAL A 109 -13.14 -4.41 -16.79
CA VAL A 109 -12.25 -3.23 -16.81
C VAL A 109 -11.02 -3.46 -15.94
N ALA A 110 -11.17 -4.02 -14.74
CA ALA A 110 -10.07 -4.34 -13.84
C ALA A 110 -9.09 -5.34 -14.50
N ILE A 111 -9.60 -6.39 -15.13
CA ILE A 111 -8.76 -7.38 -15.84
C ILE A 111 -8.06 -6.77 -17.03
N ILE A 112 -8.74 -5.93 -17.83
CA ILE A 112 -8.13 -5.22 -18.97
C ILE A 112 -6.99 -4.31 -18.47
N ALA A 113 -7.16 -3.61 -17.35
CA ALA A 113 -6.10 -2.79 -16.75
C ALA A 113 -4.88 -3.63 -16.36
N VAL A 114 -5.08 -4.79 -15.71
CA VAL A 114 -3.99 -5.71 -15.36
C VAL A 114 -3.31 -6.25 -16.63
N ALA A 115 -4.07 -6.66 -17.66
CA ALA A 115 -3.54 -7.17 -18.92
C ALA A 115 -2.74 -6.11 -19.68
N LEU A 116 -3.22 -4.86 -19.73
CA LEU A 116 -2.51 -3.74 -20.33
C LEU A 116 -1.13 -3.54 -19.70
N PHE A 117 -1.09 -3.48 -18.37
CA PHE A 117 0.18 -3.27 -17.67
C PHE A 117 1.05 -4.53 -17.59
N PHE A 118 0.49 -5.72 -17.72
CA PHE A 118 1.27 -6.92 -18.03
C PHE A 118 2.07 -6.72 -19.32
N VAL A 119 1.41 -6.29 -20.40
CA VAL A 119 2.07 -6.03 -21.70
C VAL A 119 3.12 -4.91 -21.56
N VAL A 120 2.81 -3.79 -20.90
CA VAL A 120 3.77 -2.71 -20.65
C VAL A 120 5.03 -3.22 -19.94
N ASN A 121 4.87 -4.10 -18.94
CA ASN A 121 6.01 -4.64 -18.20
C ASN A 121 6.81 -5.69 -18.97
N LEU A 122 6.27 -6.30 -20.03
CA LEU A 122 7.06 -7.15 -20.96
C LEU A 122 8.12 -6.37 -21.73
N PHE A 123 7.95 -5.05 -21.93
CA PHE A 123 8.95 -4.18 -22.54
C PHE A 123 10.10 -3.81 -21.59
N GLY A 124 10.09 -4.32 -20.35
CA GLY A 124 11.16 -4.21 -19.40
C GLY A 124 11.08 -2.99 -18.47
N LEU A 125 12.02 -2.94 -17.51
CA LEU A 125 12.01 -1.96 -16.42
C LEU A 125 12.05 -0.51 -16.92
N LYS A 126 12.83 -0.21 -17.93
CA LYS A 126 13.02 1.17 -18.43
C LYS A 126 11.70 1.76 -18.96
N THR A 127 10.95 0.98 -19.72
CA THR A 127 9.64 1.39 -20.25
C THR A 127 8.62 1.53 -19.13
N SER A 128 8.52 0.51 -18.25
CA SER A 128 7.60 0.52 -17.13
C SER A 128 7.85 1.68 -16.17
N SER A 129 9.13 2.01 -15.89
CA SER A 129 9.48 3.16 -15.03
C SER A 129 9.13 4.50 -15.66
N LYS A 130 9.32 4.68 -16.98
CA LYS A 130 8.88 5.90 -17.68
C LYS A 130 7.36 6.08 -17.59
N THR A 131 6.62 5.01 -17.87
CA THR A 131 5.16 5.00 -17.73
C THR A 131 4.74 5.33 -16.31
N GLN A 132 5.40 4.73 -15.32
CA GLN A 132 5.17 5.01 -13.90
C GLN A 132 5.36 6.48 -13.55
N ASN A 133 6.43 7.10 -14.03
CA ASN A 133 6.72 8.52 -13.77
C ASN A 133 5.62 9.43 -14.34
N VAL A 134 5.14 9.16 -15.55
CA VAL A 134 4.04 9.93 -16.14
C VAL A 134 2.77 9.81 -15.30
N LEU A 135 2.39 8.58 -14.92
CA LEU A 135 1.20 8.32 -14.10
C LEU A 135 1.30 8.96 -12.70
N ILE A 136 2.50 8.99 -12.10
CA ILE A 136 2.71 9.65 -10.80
C ILE A 136 2.58 11.17 -10.93
N ILE A 137 3.12 11.77 -11.99
CA ILE A 137 2.97 13.22 -12.22
C ILE A 137 1.49 13.60 -12.36
N ILE A 138 0.70 12.83 -13.12
CA ILE A 138 -0.74 13.03 -13.25
C ILE A 138 -1.42 12.94 -11.88
N LYS A 139 -1.07 11.92 -11.07
CA LYS A 139 -1.63 11.74 -9.72
C LYS A 139 -1.29 12.89 -8.78
N ILE A 140 -0.03 13.36 -8.78
CA ILE A 140 0.36 14.51 -7.97
C ILE A 140 -0.40 15.77 -8.43
N GLY A 141 -0.54 15.98 -9.74
CA GLY A 141 -1.33 17.06 -10.29
C GLY A 141 -2.78 17.04 -9.81
N LEU A 142 -3.41 15.86 -9.77
CA LEU A 142 -4.76 15.70 -9.22
C LEU A 142 -4.82 16.08 -7.73
N VAL A 143 -3.88 15.60 -6.91
CA VAL A 143 -3.83 15.93 -5.48
C VAL A 143 -3.66 17.43 -5.27
N VAL A 144 -2.75 18.08 -6.03
CA VAL A 144 -2.54 19.53 -5.96
C VAL A 144 -3.80 20.29 -6.38
N LEU A 145 -4.49 19.84 -7.42
CA LEU A 145 -5.76 20.44 -7.86
C LEU A 145 -6.83 20.36 -6.77
N LEU A 146 -6.95 19.21 -6.10
CA LEU A 146 -7.89 19.06 -4.98
C LEU A 146 -7.51 19.94 -3.78
N ILE A 147 -6.22 20.08 -3.45
CA ILE A 147 -5.76 20.99 -2.40
C ILE A 147 -6.05 22.44 -2.77
N ALA A 148 -5.85 22.82 -4.03
CA ALA A 148 -6.12 24.17 -4.51
C ALA A 148 -7.60 24.59 -4.39
N SER A 149 -8.51 23.62 -4.20
CA SER A 149 -9.94 23.89 -3.98
C SER A 149 -10.20 24.78 -2.75
N VAL A 150 -9.33 24.74 -1.75
CA VAL A 150 -9.44 25.57 -0.53
C VAL A 150 -9.46 27.06 -0.86
N PHE A 151 -8.77 27.50 -1.91
CA PHE A 151 -8.67 28.92 -2.26
C PHE A 151 -9.97 29.50 -2.87
N LYS A 152 -10.93 28.67 -3.25
CA LYS A 152 -12.22 29.14 -3.81
C LYS A 152 -13.28 29.43 -2.75
N GLY A 153 -12.98 29.18 -1.51
CA GLY A 153 -13.86 29.42 -0.37
C GLY A 153 -14.65 28.17 0.07
N VAL A 154 -15.22 28.29 1.25
CA VAL A 154 -16.02 27.23 1.88
C VAL A 154 -17.35 27.07 1.12
N VAL A 155 -17.60 25.88 0.59
CA VAL A 155 -18.86 25.55 -0.10
C VAL A 155 -19.96 25.15 0.89
N VAL A 156 -19.59 24.91 2.14
CA VAL A 156 -20.48 24.44 3.19
C VAL A 156 -20.81 25.57 4.14
N GLU A 157 -22.11 25.79 4.39
CA GLU A 157 -22.53 26.65 5.49
C GLU A 157 -21.89 26.16 6.81
N PRO A 158 -21.42 27.08 7.67
CA PRO A 158 -20.85 26.70 8.96
C PRO A 158 -21.91 25.91 9.74
N HIS A 159 -21.66 24.61 9.91
CA HIS A 159 -22.48 23.80 10.80
C HIS A 159 -21.91 23.94 12.21
N ASP A 160 -22.78 24.15 13.19
CA ASP A 160 -22.40 24.21 14.61
C ASP A 160 -21.67 22.93 15.01
N TYR A 161 -20.34 23.02 15.14
CA TYR A 161 -19.47 21.93 15.56
C TYR A 161 -19.77 21.40 16.98
N GLU A 162 -20.68 22.02 17.70
CA GLU A 162 -21.01 21.70 19.11
C GLU A 162 -22.07 20.59 19.29
N LYS A 163 -22.75 20.13 18.22
CA LYS A 163 -23.85 19.17 18.35
C LYS A 163 -23.52 17.70 18.09
N ASP A 164 -22.34 17.41 17.60
CA ASP A 164 -21.96 16.02 17.36
C ASP A 164 -21.42 15.39 18.63
N SER A 165 -22.25 14.60 19.27
CA SER A 165 -21.76 13.64 20.30
C SER A 165 -20.67 12.79 19.63
N PRO A 166 -19.43 12.81 20.10
CA PRO A 166 -18.37 12.02 19.51
C PRO A 166 -18.79 10.54 19.56
N LEU A 167 -18.64 9.82 18.44
CA LEU A 167 -18.84 8.37 18.39
C LEU A 167 -18.02 7.64 19.46
N PHE A 168 -16.89 8.22 19.82
CA PHE A 168 -16.15 7.87 21.02
C PHE A 168 -15.37 9.08 21.55
N THR A 169 -15.20 9.16 22.87
CA THR A 169 -14.23 10.01 23.54
C THR A 169 -13.02 9.16 23.94
N LEU A 170 -11.85 9.77 24.12
CA LEU A 170 -10.67 9.04 24.63
C LEU A 170 -10.89 8.43 26.02
N ALA A 171 -11.96 8.81 26.71
CA ALA A 171 -12.39 8.27 27.99
C ALA A 171 -13.27 7.02 27.87
N ASP A 172 -13.77 6.67 26.68
CA ASP A 172 -14.62 5.49 26.49
C ASP A 172 -13.82 4.20 26.63
N LYS A 173 -14.43 3.19 27.27
CA LYS A 173 -13.80 1.86 27.45
C LYS A 173 -13.35 1.21 26.13
N ASN A 174 -13.97 1.57 25.01
CA ASN A 174 -13.67 1.05 23.67
C ASN A 174 -12.82 2.00 22.82
N ALA A 175 -12.37 3.15 23.35
CA ALA A 175 -11.65 4.18 22.61
C ALA A 175 -10.40 3.63 21.88
N ILE A 176 -9.61 2.80 22.58
CA ILE A 176 -8.40 2.20 22.02
C ILE A 176 -8.74 1.28 20.83
N SER A 177 -9.77 0.44 20.98
CA SER A 177 -10.21 -0.47 19.91
C SER A 177 -10.67 0.31 18.66
N LEU A 178 -11.48 1.34 18.86
CA LEU A 178 -11.98 2.21 17.80
C LEU A 178 -10.83 2.97 17.12
N PHE A 179 -9.87 3.47 17.90
CA PHE A 179 -8.69 4.13 17.36
C PHE A 179 -7.85 3.17 16.49
N LEU A 180 -7.60 1.94 16.95
CA LEU A 180 -6.86 0.93 16.20
C LEU A 180 -7.59 0.53 14.90
N ILE A 181 -8.91 0.32 14.96
CA ILE A 181 -9.72 0.01 13.78
C ILE A 181 -9.66 1.16 12.76
N SER A 182 -9.74 2.42 13.23
CA SER A 182 -9.68 3.61 12.38
C SER A 182 -8.28 3.84 11.77
N LEU A 183 -7.21 3.33 12.39
CA LEU A 183 -5.85 3.38 11.84
C LEU A 183 -5.64 2.41 10.66
N ILE A 184 -6.44 1.33 10.54
CA ILE A 184 -6.29 0.34 9.47
C ILE A 184 -6.31 1.01 8.07
N PRO A 185 -7.37 1.75 7.68
CA PRO A 185 -7.42 2.41 6.38
C PRO A 185 -6.37 3.53 6.23
N VAL A 186 -5.98 4.19 7.33
CA VAL A 186 -4.92 5.21 7.30
C VAL A 186 -3.57 4.59 6.96
N CYS A 187 -3.18 3.52 7.66
CA CYS A 187 -1.93 2.81 7.40
C CYS A 187 -1.88 2.19 6.00
N PHE A 188 -3.01 1.68 5.50
CA PHE A 188 -3.13 1.26 4.11
C PHE A 188 -2.84 2.40 3.13
N ALA A 189 -3.37 3.60 3.39
CA ALA A 189 -3.15 4.75 2.52
C ALA A 189 -1.67 5.20 2.47
N TYR A 190 -0.96 5.11 3.60
CA TYR A 190 0.47 5.45 3.69
C TYR A 190 1.41 4.34 3.18
N GLY A 191 0.93 3.11 2.99
CA GLY A 191 1.75 1.98 2.57
C GLY A 191 2.39 2.14 1.19
N GLY A 192 3.38 1.28 0.87
CA GLY A 192 4.03 1.19 -0.44
C GLY A 192 5.50 1.62 -0.47
N TYR A 193 6.00 2.40 0.49
CA TYR A 193 7.40 2.84 0.55
C TYR A 193 8.39 1.65 0.68
N GLN A 194 8.01 0.57 1.31
CA GLN A 194 8.80 -0.66 1.46
C GLN A 194 9.10 -1.34 0.13
N GLN A 195 8.25 -1.15 -0.89
CA GLN A 195 8.46 -1.74 -2.22
C GLN A 195 9.75 -1.24 -2.89
N THR A 196 10.26 -0.08 -2.46
CA THR A 196 11.48 0.53 -3.04
C THR A 196 12.71 -0.36 -2.86
N ILE A 197 12.81 -1.13 -1.77
CA ILE A 197 13.95 -2.02 -1.53
C ILE A 197 14.02 -3.19 -2.52
N ASN A 198 12.92 -3.52 -3.22
CA ASN A 198 12.92 -4.58 -4.24
C ASN A 198 13.76 -4.22 -5.48
N PHE A 199 14.04 -2.95 -5.67
CA PHE A 199 14.84 -2.44 -6.78
C PHE A 199 16.31 -2.18 -6.40
N GLY A 200 16.73 -2.52 -5.18
CA GLY A 200 18.05 -2.19 -4.64
C GLY A 200 19.21 -2.64 -5.52
N GLY A 201 19.13 -3.81 -6.15
CA GLY A 201 20.16 -4.31 -7.08
C GLY A 201 20.11 -3.73 -8.50
N GLU A 202 19.12 -2.89 -8.82
CA GLU A 202 18.95 -2.24 -10.14
C GLU A 202 19.24 -0.74 -10.10
N VAL A 203 19.51 -0.19 -8.89
CA VAL A 203 19.82 1.23 -8.69
C VAL A 203 21.32 1.45 -8.86
N GLN A 204 21.71 2.38 -9.74
CA GLN A 204 23.13 2.71 -10.00
C GLN A 204 23.86 3.24 -8.74
N ASN A 205 23.16 4.02 -7.92
CA ASN A 205 23.70 4.55 -6.68
C ASN A 205 22.81 4.18 -5.50
N THR A 206 23.19 3.16 -4.76
CA THR A 206 22.42 2.65 -3.60
C THR A 206 22.23 3.68 -2.50
N ARG A 207 23.14 4.68 -2.36
CA ARG A 207 23.00 5.79 -1.41
C ARG A 207 21.83 6.71 -1.75
N SER A 208 21.25 6.65 -2.95
CA SER A 208 20.06 7.42 -3.33
C SER A 208 18.76 6.80 -2.80
N ILE A 209 18.74 5.51 -2.48
CA ILE A 209 17.55 4.78 -1.99
C ILE A 209 16.98 5.43 -0.73
N PRO A 210 17.76 5.65 0.36
CA PRO A 210 17.23 6.28 1.57
C PRO A 210 16.69 7.68 1.34
N LYS A 211 17.41 8.48 0.54
CA LYS A 211 16.98 9.85 0.22
C LYS A 211 15.62 9.84 -0.48
N GLY A 212 15.45 8.94 -1.47
CA GLY A 212 14.20 8.79 -2.20
C GLY A 212 13.04 8.35 -1.30
N ILE A 213 13.26 7.40 -0.40
CA ILE A 213 12.25 6.91 0.55
C ILE A 213 11.84 8.03 1.52
N ILE A 214 12.81 8.70 2.15
CA ILE A 214 12.55 9.72 3.18
C ILE A 214 11.85 10.94 2.57
N ILE A 215 12.39 11.48 1.48
CA ILE A 215 11.79 12.64 0.80
C ILE A 215 10.39 12.27 0.31
N GLY A 216 10.24 11.09 -0.28
CA GLY A 216 8.96 10.62 -0.77
C GLY A 216 7.89 10.53 0.32
N ILE A 217 8.21 9.96 1.49
CA ILE A 217 7.24 9.84 2.58
C ILE A 217 6.89 11.20 3.21
N ILE A 218 7.87 12.11 3.35
CA ILE A 218 7.60 13.46 3.86
C ILE A 218 6.62 14.20 2.93
N ILE A 219 6.86 14.14 1.62
CA ILE A 219 5.95 14.74 0.64
C ILE A 219 4.56 14.12 0.75
N VAL A 220 4.47 12.80 0.89
CA VAL A 220 3.18 12.10 1.02
C VAL A 220 2.44 12.51 2.29
N ILE A 221 3.14 12.61 3.43
CA ILE A 221 2.53 13.07 4.70
C ILE A 221 1.95 14.47 4.55
N LEU A 222 2.74 15.40 4.00
CA LEU A 222 2.28 16.79 3.79
C LEU A 222 1.08 16.84 2.85
N LEU A 223 1.14 16.14 1.72
CA LEU A 223 0.03 16.09 0.76
C LEU A 223 -1.24 15.49 1.38
N TYR A 224 -1.11 14.44 2.19
CA TYR A 224 -2.27 13.79 2.82
C TYR A 224 -2.91 14.65 3.90
N LEU A 225 -2.12 15.37 4.70
CA LEU A 225 -2.66 16.34 5.67
C LEU A 225 -3.34 17.51 4.96
N LEU A 226 -2.73 18.05 3.91
CA LEU A 226 -3.30 19.16 3.14
C LEU A 226 -4.59 18.78 2.39
N ILE A 227 -4.65 17.59 1.77
CA ILE A 227 -5.87 17.16 1.08
C ILE A 227 -7.01 16.85 2.06
N ASN A 228 -6.70 16.25 3.23
CA ASN A 228 -7.70 16.05 4.27
C ASN A 228 -8.21 17.38 4.83
N PHE A 229 -7.32 18.36 4.97
CA PHE A 229 -7.73 19.73 5.32
C PHE A 229 -8.65 20.32 4.24
N ALA A 230 -8.32 20.15 2.95
CA ALA A 230 -9.18 20.60 1.85
C ALA A 230 -10.56 19.94 1.90
N TYR A 231 -10.62 18.63 2.14
CA TYR A 231 -11.90 17.92 2.26
C TYR A 231 -12.74 18.45 3.42
N THR A 232 -12.15 18.67 4.59
CA THR A 232 -12.90 19.19 5.75
C THR A 232 -13.35 20.63 5.57
N GLN A 233 -12.57 21.48 4.90
CA GLN A 233 -12.93 22.88 4.66
C GLN A 233 -13.97 23.06 3.55
N VAL A 234 -13.90 22.27 2.47
CA VAL A 234 -14.75 22.47 1.29
C VAL A 234 -16.05 21.66 1.37
N ILE A 235 -15.99 20.42 1.85
CA ILE A 235 -17.14 19.50 1.93
C ILE A 235 -17.82 19.58 3.30
N GLY A 236 -17.03 19.81 4.35
CA GLY A 236 -17.43 19.70 5.75
C GLY A 236 -17.33 18.28 6.29
N TYR A 237 -16.93 18.17 7.57
CA TYR A 237 -16.65 16.90 8.21
C TYR A 237 -17.86 15.94 8.21
N ASP A 238 -19.09 16.45 8.46
CA ASP A 238 -20.29 15.62 8.53
C ASP A 238 -20.69 15.04 7.19
N LYS A 239 -20.56 15.81 6.10
CA LYS A 239 -20.82 15.30 4.75
C LYS A 239 -19.76 14.26 4.34
N MET A 240 -18.52 14.41 4.79
CA MET A 240 -17.46 13.43 4.54
C MET A 240 -17.79 12.05 5.12
N ARG A 241 -18.38 11.98 6.30
CA ARG A 241 -18.73 10.71 6.99
C ARG A 241 -19.65 9.81 6.16
N ASN A 242 -20.51 10.42 5.33
CA ASN A 242 -21.51 9.73 4.51
C ASN A 242 -21.13 9.66 3.03
N ALA A 243 -19.96 10.16 2.65
CA ALA A 243 -19.53 10.23 1.26
C ALA A 243 -18.93 8.90 0.79
N THR A 244 -19.31 8.47 -0.41
CA THR A 244 -18.70 7.31 -1.09
C THR A 244 -17.52 7.72 -1.97
N ALA A 245 -17.53 8.92 -2.53
CA ALA A 245 -16.53 9.47 -3.45
C ALA A 245 -16.21 10.93 -3.12
N ILE A 246 -15.44 11.16 -2.03
CA ILE A 246 -15.13 12.51 -1.51
C ILE A 246 -14.54 13.43 -2.56
N GLY A 247 -13.56 12.93 -3.34
CA GLY A 247 -12.89 13.76 -4.35
C GLY A 247 -13.80 14.16 -5.50
N ALA A 248 -14.76 13.32 -5.90
CA ALA A 248 -15.76 13.66 -6.91
C ALA A 248 -16.68 14.77 -6.42
N LEU A 249 -17.17 14.69 -5.18
CA LEU A 249 -17.99 15.73 -4.55
C LEU A 249 -17.26 17.08 -4.51
N LEU A 250 -15.97 17.07 -4.19
CA LEU A 250 -15.16 18.28 -4.17
C LEU A 250 -15.00 18.88 -5.58
N CYS A 251 -14.73 18.05 -6.58
CA CYS A 251 -14.64 18.50 -7.98
C CYS A 251 -15.98 18.97 -8.54
N GLU A 252 -17.09 18.32 -8.17
CA GLU A 252 -18.43 18.74 -8.55
C GLU A 252 -18.79 20.11 -7.96
N ALA A 253 -18.48 20.31 -6.68
CA ALA A 253 -18.68 21.60 -6.01
C ALA A 253 -17.88 22.74 -6.67
N TRP A 254 -16.75 22.44 -7.26
CA TRP A 254 -15.82 23.42 -7.84
C TRP A 254 -16.05 23.69 -9.33
N PHE A 255 -16.26 22.63 -10.11
CA PHE A 255 -16.31 22.65 -11.57
C PHE A 255 -17.65 22.15 -12.13
N GLY A 256 -18.65 21.87 -11.24
CA GLY A 256 -19.92 21.28 -11.63
C GLY A 256 -19.77 19.83 -12.12
N LYS A 257 -20.79 19.30 -12.77
CA LYS A 257 -20.83 17.91 -13.26
C LYS A 257 -19.68 17.53 -14.20
N ALA A 258 -19.13 18.51 -14.96
CA ALA A 258 -17.97 18.28 -15.81
C ALA A 258 -16.71 18.01 -14.97
N GLY A 259 -16.57 18.69 -13.83
CA GLY A 259 -15.47 18.48 -12.90
C GLY A 259 -15.46 17.09 -12.28
N ALA A 260 -16.62 16.55 -11.92
CA ALA A 260 -16.74 15.18 -11.43
C ALA A 260 -16.24 14.18 -12.46
N LYS A 261 -16.62 14.30 -13.73
CA LYS A 261 -16.14 13.41 -14.82
C LYS A 261 -14.63 13.51 -15.04
N VAL A 262 -14.07 14.71 -14.99
CA VAL A 262 -12.59 14.88 -15.08
C VAL A 262 -11.90 14.21 -13.90
N PHE A 263 -12.47 14.33 -12.70
CA PHE A 263 -11.96 13.65 -11.50
C PHE A 263 -11.99 12.13 -11.70
N ASP A 264 -13.08 11.54 -12.15
CA ASP A 264 -13.22 10.09 -12.37
C ASP A 264 -12.18 9.58 -13.38
N ALA A 265 -11.96 10.32 -14.47
CA ALA A 265 -10.91 10.00 -15.45
C ALA A 265 -9.50 10.02 -14.82
N LEU A 266 -9.17 11.05 -14.04
CA LEU A 266 -7.87 11.17 -13.35
C LEU A 266 -7.71 10.12 -12.26
N MET A 267 -8.79 9.75 -11.58
CA MET A 267 -8.80 8.68 -10.61
C MET A 267 -8.54 7.32 -11.25
N PHE A 268 -9.17 7.02 -12.38
CA PHE A 268 -8.87 5.82 -13.15
C PHE A 268 -7.38 5.75 -13.55
N LEU A 269 -6.83 6.85 -14.10
CA LEU A 269 -5.39 6.94 -14.41
C LEU A 269 -4.51 6.75 -13.17
N SER A 270 -4.95 7.25 -12.01
CA SER A 270 -4.24 7.06 -10.73
C SER A 270 -4.20 5.61 -10.29
N VAL A 271 -5.26 4.84 -10.56
CA VAL A 271 -5.30 3.39 -10.32
C VAL A 271 -4.27 2.68 -11.19
N LEU A 272 -4.16 3.06 -12.47
CA LEU A 272 -3.21 2.46 -13.40
C LEU A 272 -1.75 2.59 -12.92
N ALA A 273 -1.40 3.67 -12.22
CA ALA A 273 -0.09 3.81 -11.58
C ALA A 273 0.15 2.75 -10.49
N TYR A 274 -0.87 2.41 -9.70
CA TYR A 274 -0.79 1.37 -8.68
C TYR A 274 -0.68 -0.03 -9.31
N VAL A 275 -1.46 -0.30 -10.35
CA VAL A 275 -1.37 -1.55 -11.14
C VAL A 275 0.05 -1.74 -11.66
N ASN A 276 0.62 -0.72 -12.29
CA ASN A 276 1.96 -0.78 -12.86
C ASN A 276 3.05 -1.06 -11.82
N ILE A 277 3.06 -0.35 -10.70
CA ILE A 277 4.13 -0.51 -9.69
C ILE A 277 4.13 -1.90 -9.04
N LEU A 278 2.96 -2.50 -8.79
CA LEU A 278 2.89 -3.84 -8.23
C LEU A 278 3.30 -4.92 -9.24
N LEU A 279 2.91 -4.78 -10.52
CA LEU A 279 3.35 -5.65 -11.60
C LEU A 279 4.87 -5.49 -11.88
N MET A 280 5.42 -4.34 -11.59
CA MET A 280 6.86 -4.08 -11.73
C MET A 280 7.67 -4.66 -10.55
N SER A 281 7.16 -4.58 -9.33
CA SER A 281 7.87 -4.92 -8.09
C SER A 281 7.81 -6.41 -7.73
N ASN A 282 6.63 -7.03 -7.75
CA ASN A 282 6.44 -8.39 -7.22
C ASN A 282 7.15 -9.51 -8.00
N PRO A 283 7.30 -9.45 -9.35
CA PRO A 283 8.12 -10.42 -10.09
C PRO A 283 9.58 -10.47 -9.62
N ARG A 284 10.12 -9.37 -9.05
CA ARG A 284 11.48 -9.30 -8.51
C ARG A 284 11.63 -10.11 -7.23
N VAL A 285 10.59 -10.14 -6.42
CA VAL A 285 10.54 -11.01 -5.23
C VAL A 285 10.56 -12.48 -5.66
N MET A 286 9.72 -12.86 -6.64
CA MET A 286 9.69 -14.22 -7.19
C MET A 286 11.03 -14.61 -7.83
N PHE A 287 11.66 -13.68 -8.54
CA PHE A 287 13.00 -13.87 -9.12
C PHE A 287 14.01 -14.17 -8.01
N ALA A 288 14.09 -13.36 -6.96
CA ALA A 288 15.02 -13.56 -5.84
C ALA A 288 14.78 -14.89 -5.11
N MET A 289 13.50 -15.28 -4.91
CA MET A 289 13.15 -16.59 -4.35
C MET A 289 13.61 -17.75 -5.25
N SER A 290 13.58 -17.59 -6.55
CA SER A 290 14.05 -18.60 -7.50
C SER A 290 15.58 -18.71 -7.54
N GLU A 291 16.29 -17.58 -7.46
CA GLU A 291 17.77 -17.57 -7.32
C GLU A 291 18.22 -18.35 -6.08
N ASP A 292 17.49 -18.23 -4.98
CA ASP A 292 17.76 -18.98 -3.74
C ASP A 292 17.17 -20.41 -3.76
N LYS A 293 16.69 -20.87 -4.92
CA LYS A 293 16.14 -22.22 -5.15
C LYS A 293 14.88 -22.54 -4.33
N VAL A 294 14.20 -21.55 -3.75
CA VAL A 294 12.94 -21.74 -3.03
C VAL A 294 11.71 -21.64 -3.95
N LEU A 295 11.88 -21.16 -5.19
CA LEU A 295 10.93 -21.29 -6.28
C LEU A 295 11.57 -22.00 -7.49
N PRO A 296 10.77 -22.56 -8.42
CA PRO A 296 11.28 -23.20 -9.64
C PRO A 296 12.15 -22.25 -10.47
N LYS A 297 13.18 -22.80 -11.14
CA LYS A 297 14.16 -22.03 -11.94
C LYS A 297 13.56 -21.16 -13.04
N PHE A 298 12.39 -21.49 -13.56
CA PHE A 298 11.78 -20.67 -14.62
C PHE A 298 11.38 -19.26 -14.14
N PHE A 299 11.24 -19.03 -12.81
CA PHE A 299 11.02 -17.70 -12.27
C PHE A 299 12.29 -16.82 -12.27
N SER A 300 13.50 -17.40 -12.39
CA SER A 300 14.74 -16.64 -12.56
C SER A 300 15.05 -16.28 -14.02
N TYR A 301 14.21 -16.71 -14.97
CA TYR A 301 14.41 -16.38 -16.37
C TYR A 301 14.15 -14.90 -16.63
N ARG A 302 15.14 -14.26 -17.26
CA ARG A 302 15.04 -12.88 -17.78
C ARG A 302 15.01 -12.91 -19.29
N GLN A 303 14.06 -12.24 -19.88
CA GLN A 303 13.99 -12.13 -21.33
C GLN A 303 15.23 -11.39 -21.88
N PRO A 304 16.02 -11.96 -22.81
CA PRO A 304 17.31 -11.39 -23.22
C PRO A 304 17.23 -9.96 -23.78
N ARG A 305 16.15 -9.62 -24.51
CA ARG A 305 15.99 -8.31 -25.17
C ARG A 305 15.53 -7.21 -24.22
N THR A 306 14.63 -7.51 -23.30
CA THR A 306 13.96 -6.51 -22.46
C THR A 306 14.36 -6.58 -20.99
N GLY A 307 14.99 -7.67 -20.56
CA GLY A 307 15.27 -7.96 -19.16
C GLY A 307 14.02 -8.25 -18.32
N ALA A 308 12.85 -8.42 -18.94
CA ALA A 308 11.59 -8.64 -18.26
C ALA A 308 11.55 -10.02 -17.57
N LEU A 309 10.99 -10.08 -16.36
CA LEU A 309 10.81 -11.29 -15.55
C LEU A 309 9.44 -11.93 -15.89
N THR A 310 9.36 -12.53 -17.10
CA THR A 310 8.09 -12.93 -17.73
C THR A 310 7.30 -13.93 -16.90
N ALA A 311 7.95 -14.94 -16.31
CA ALA A 311 7.27 -15.96 -15.52
C ALA A 311 6.67 -15.40 -14.23
N GLY A 312 7.44 -14.58 -13.50
CA GLY A 312 6.95 -13.92 -12.29
C GLY A 312 5.81 -12.94 -12.59
N LEU A 313 5.93 -12.19 -13.69
CA LEU A 313 4.91 -11.27 -14.14
C LEU A 313 3.60 -12.00 -14.50
N ALA A 314 3.69 -13.11 -15.25
CA ALA A 314 2.54 -13.93 -15.62
C ALA A 314 1.86 -14.56 -14.37
N ALA A 315 2.64 -15.13 -13.46
CA ALA A 315 2.12 -15.74 -12.25
C ALA A 315 1.42 -14.71 -11.36
N PHE A 316 2.03 -13.55 -11.13
CA PHE A 316 1.44 -12.50 -10.30
C PHE A 316 0.17 -11.92 -10.93
N SER A 317 0.17 -11.69 -12.25
CA SER A 317 -1.02 -11.23 -12.98
C SER A 317 -2.14 -12.26 -12.90
N PHE A 318 -1.83 -13.56 -13.06
CA PHE A 318 -2.81 -14.64 -12.95
C PHE A 318 -3.45 -14.69 -11.55
N ILE A 319 -2.64 -14.62 -10.48
CA ILE A 319 -3.15 -14.59 -9.09
C ILE A 319 -4.07 -13.37 -8.89
N THR A 320 -3.67 -12.21 -9.40
CA THR A 320 -4.48 -10.98 -9.32
C THR A 320 -5.83 -11.15 -10.02
N ILE A 321 -5.83 -11.65 -11.26
CA ILE A 321 -7.05 -11.89 -12.06
C ILE A 321 -7.95 -12.90 -11.34
N PHE A 322 -7.38 -13.98 -10.80
CA PHE A 322 -8.12 -14.98 -10.05
C PHE A 322 -8.81 -14.36 -8.82
N ILE A 323 -8.11 -13.55 -8.04
CA ILE A 323 -8.67 -12.86 -6.88
C ILE A 323 -9.76 -11.85 -7.32
N THR A 324 -9.58 -11.17 -8.45
CA THR A 324 -10.59 -10.24 -8.99
C THR A 324 -11.93 -10.93 -9.29
N PHE A 325 -11.88 -12.18 -9.76
CA PHE A 325 -13.10 -12.97 -10.02
C PHE A 325 -13.77 -13.51 -8.76
N PHE A 326 -12.98 -14.01 -7.82
CA PHE A 326 -13.47 -14.79 -6.68
C PHE A 326 -13.51 -14.01 -5.36
N GLY A 327 -12.97 -12.77 -5.33
CA GLY A 327 -12.96 -11.93 -4.13
C GLY A 327 -14.36 -11.45 -3.73
N LYS A 328 -14.69 -11.57 -2.43
CA LYS A 328 -15.98 -11.15 -1.88
C LYS A 328 -15.88 -9.75 -1.27
N GLY A 329 -16.06 -8.71 -2.10
CA GLY A 329 -16.17 -7.33 -1.61
C GLY A 329 -14.83 -6.68 -1.22
N VAL A 330 -14.74 -5.37 -1.40
CA VAL A 330 -13.53 -4.57 -1.21
C VAL A 330 -13.07 -4.56 0.25
N ASP A 331 -13.99 -4.43 1.20
CA ASP A 331 -13.65 -4.27 2.62
C ASP A 331 -13.08 -5.55 3.25
N ASN A 332 -13.62 -6.73 2.87
CA ASN A 332 -13.11 -8.01 3.36
C ASN A 332 -11.68 -8.26 2.85
N ILE A 333 -11.44 -7.96 1.57
CA ILE A 333 -10.11 -8.12 0.98
C ILE A 333 -9.13 -7.10 1.61
N LEU A 334 -9.59 -5.88 1.92
CA LEU A 334 -8.77 -4.87 2.61
C LEU A 334 -8.33 -5.34 4.01
N ASN A 335 -9.26 -5.84 4.83
CA ASN A 335 -8.94 -6.35 6.17
C ASN A 335 -7.95 -7.51 6.11
N PHE A 336 -8.18 -8.46 5.22
CA PHE A 336 -7.27 -9.59 4.95
C PHE A 336 -5.87 -9.10 4.53
N THR A 337 -5.81 -8.19 3.56
CA THR A 337 -4.55 -7.61 3.09
C THR A 337 -3.81 -6.92 4.23
N MET A 338 -4.51 -6.11 5.04
CA MET A 338 -3.89 -5.38 6.15
C MET A 338 -3.39 -6.31 7.25
N PHE A 339 -4.06 -7.44 7.50
CA PHE A 339 -3.57 -8.44 8.43
C PHE A 339 -2.25 -9.07 7.96
N LEU A 340 -2.20 -9.51 6.69
CA LEU A 340 -0.99 -10.07 6.10
C LEU A 340 0.15 -9.05 6.03
N ASP A 341 -0.16 -7.82 5.61
CA ASP A 341 0.82 -6.73 5.56
C ASP A 341 1.36 -6.42 6.96
N SER A 342 0.53 -6.46 8.00
CA SER A 342 0.98 -6.23 9.37
C SER A 342 2.00 -7.26 9.83
N ILE A 343 1.81 -8.53 9.48
CA ILE A 343 2.79 -9.59 9.74
C ILE A 343 4.08 -9.31 8.95
N GLY A 344 3.95 -9.05 7.65
CA GLY A 344 5.09 -8.79 6.76
C GLY A 344 5.90 -7.57 7.18
N MET A 345 5.23 -6.46 7.49
CA MET A 345 5.88 -5.19 7.87
C MET A 345 6.56 -5.29 9.23
N SER A 346 5.90 -5.90 10.24
CA SER A 346 6.49 -6.09 11.57
C SER A 346 7.74 -6.98 11.50
N THR A 347 7.62 -8.12 10.84
CA THR A 347 8.71 -9.11 10.78
C THR A 347 9.87 -8.61 9.91
N SER A 348 9.61 -7.94 8.78
CA SER A 348 10.67 -7.36 7.95
C SER A 348 11.39 -6.19 8.62
N ALA A 349 10.67 -5.30 9.30
CA ALA A 349 11.29 -4.20 10.04
C ALA A 349 12.16 -4.71 11.21
N ALA A 350 11.73 -5.79 11.88
CA ALA A 350 12.51 -6.41 12.96
C ALA A 350 13.87 -6.96 12.49
N THR A 351 14.04 -7.23 11.19
CA THR A 351 15.34 -7.65 10.64
C THR A 351 16.44 -6.60 10.80
N LEU A 352 16.06 -5.31 10.93
CA LEU A 352 17.04 -4.23 11.18
C LEU A 352 17.90 -4.53 12.41
N PHE A 353 17.31 -5.04 13.49
CA PHE A 353 18.04 -5.39 14.71
C PHE A 353 19.08 -6.48 14.47
N ILE A 354 18.75 -7.47 13.61
CA ILE A 354 19.66 -8.56 13.24
C ILE A 354 20.80 -8.03 12.36
N LEU A 355 20.47 -7.23 11.32
CA LEU A 355 21.45 -6.63 10.42
C LEU A 355 22.43 -5.72 11.16
N ARG A 356 21.95 -4.96 12.15
CA ARG A 356 22.80 -4.14 13.02
C ARG A 356 23.72 -4.96 13.90
N LYS A 357 23.21 -6.03 14.52
CA LYS A 357 24.02 -6.95 15.33
C LYS A 357 25.14 -7.59 14.52
N ARG A 358 24.89 -7.88 13.23
CA ARG A 358 25.88 -8.44 12.29
C ARG A 358 26.84 -7.38 11.71
N ARG A 359 26.67 -6.11 12.03
CA ARG A 359 27.41 -4.96 11.48
C ARG A 359 27.45 -4.93 9.95
N GLN A 360 26.44 -5.46 9.29
CA GLN A 360 26.40 -5.57 7.83
C GLN A 360 26.38 -4.19 7.18
N ASN A 361 27.35 -3.91 6.30
CA ASN A 361 27.54 -2.65 5.59
C ASN A 361 27.47 -1.40 6.49
N GLU A 362 28.08 -1.47 7.68
CA GLU A 362 28.07 -0.36 8.66
C GLU A 362 28.70 0.92 8.09
N ASP A 363 29.73 0.80 7.24
CA ASP A 363 30.41 1.92 6.59
C ASP A 363 29.54 2.73 5.60
N MET A 364 28.46 2.13 5.15
CA MET A 364 27.49 2.78 4.26
C MET A 364 26.54 3.72 5.01
N ILE A 365 26.54 3.67 6.35
CA ILE A 365 25.58 4.37 7.19
C ILE A 365 26.29 5.50 7.89
N THR A 366 26.14 6.70 7.35
CA THR A 366 26.71 7.93 7.92
C THR A 366 25.60 8.82 8.45
N GLY A 367 25.81 9.44 9.65
CA GLY A 367 24.95 10.48 10.19
C GLY A 367 24.28 10.14 11.53
N THR A 368 23.79 11.18 12.21
CA THR A 368 23.14 11.12 13.53
C THR A 368 21.86 10.29 13.56
N TRP A 369 21.18 10.11 12.43
CA TRP A 369 19.97 9.31 12.28
C TRP A 369 20.18 7.86 12.67
N ASN A 370 21.38 7.32 12.45
CA ASN A 370 21.74 5.94 12.79
C ASN A 370 21.50 5.60 14.28
N ARG A 371 21.61 6.56 15.17
CA ARG A 371 21.44 6.33 16.60
C ARG A 371 19.99 6.12 17.01
N PHE A 372 19.04 6.80 16.34
CA PHE A 372 17.62 6.77 16.68
C PHE A 372 16.81 5.73 15.87
N THR A 373 17.30 5.27 14.74
CA THR A 373 16.57 4.31 13.88
C THR A 373 16.12 3.04 14.61
N PRO A 374 16.87 2.43 15.56
CA PRO A 374 16.37 1.26 16.29
C PRO A 374 15.13 1.56 17.13
N LEU A 375 15.07 2.72 17.76
CA LEU A 375 13.89 3.15 18.52
C LEU A 375 12.68 3.32 17.59
N LEU A 376 12.89 3.97 16.43
CA LEU A 376 11.87 4.18 15.42
C LEU A 376 11.41 2.85 14.82
N ALA A 377 12.33 1.91 14.57
CA ALA A 377 12.00 0.56 14.11
C ALA A 377 11.19 -0.21 15.17
N GLY A 378 11.56 -0.12 16.44
CA GLY A 378 10.79 -0.71 17.55
C GLY A 378 9.38 -0.16 17.63
N PHE A 379 9.22 1.17 17.55
CA PHE A 379 7.92 1.82 17.50
C PHE A 379 7.09 1.38 16.28
N PHE A 380 7.71 1.29 15.10
CA PHE A 380 7.06 0.81 13.89
C PHE A 380 6.58 -0.65 14.00
N VAL A 381 7.42 -1.55 14.49
CA VAL A 381 7.07 -2.97 14.73
C VAL A 381 5.89 -3.06 15.70
N PHE A 382 5.95 -2.32 16.82
CA PHE A 382 4.87 -2.28 17.80
C PHE A 382 3.56 -1.75 17.19
N SER A 383 3.63 -0.67 16.39
CA SER A 383 2.46 -0.08 15.74
C SER A 383 1.78 -1.07 14.78
N TYR A 384 2.54 -1.77 13.95
CA TYR A 384 1.98 -2.77 13.03
C TYR A 384 1.44 -4.01 13.77
N PHE A 385 2.06 -4.39 14.88
CA PHE A 385 1.49 -5.40 15.76
C PHE A 385 0.12 -4.95 16.32
N MET A 386 -0.01 -3.71 16.77
CA MET A 386 -1.28 -3.15 17.23
C MET A 386 -2.33 -3.08 16.10
N ILE A 387 -1.91 -2.78 14.86
CA ILE A 387 -2.81 -2.80 13.70
C ILE A 387 -3.31 -4.23 13.44
N ALA A 388 -2.44 -5.25 13.55
CA ALA A 388 -2.86 -6.64 13.43
C ALA A 388 -3.91 -7.01 14.49
N VAL A 389 -3.72 -6.56 15.73
CA VAL A 389 -4.73 -6.71 16.80
C VAL A 389 -6.03 -6.00 16.44
N GLY A 390 -5.96 -4.78 15.90
CA GLY A 390 -7.12 -4.03 15.41
C GLY A 390 -7.90 -4.78 14.32
N VAL A 391 -7.19 -5.44 13.39
CA VAL A 391 -7.85 -6.28 12.36
C VAL A 391 -8.54 -7.49 13.00
N VAL A 392 -7.90 -8.16 13.96
CA VAL A 392 -8.52 -9.30 14.68
C VAL A 392 -9.80 -8.87 15.39
N ILE A 393 -9.80 -7.69 16.03
CA ILE A 393 -11.00 -7.14 16.70
C ILE A 393 -12.11 -6.85 15.68
N LYS A 394 -11.76 -6.32 14.49
CA LYS A 394 -12.71 -5.93 13.45
C LYS A 394 -13.23 -7.12 12.64
N ASP A 395 -12.34 -8.06 12.30
CA ASP A 395 -12.62 -9.18 11.38
C ASP A 395 -11.75 -10.39 11.71
N VAL A 396 -12.25 -11.23 12.61
CA VAL A 396 -11.56 -12.47 13.03
C VAL A 396 -11.35 -13.43 11.85
N ASN A 397 -12.29 -13.48 10.90
CA ASN A 397 -12.20 -14.41 9.77
C ASN A 397 -11.03 -14.05 8.85
N ALA A 398 -10.81 -12.76 8.60
CA ALA A 398 -9.65 -12.29 7.84
C ALA A 398 -8.32 -12.73 8.50
N ALA A 399 -8.23 -12.64 9.82
CA ALA A 399 -7.05 -13.08 10.57
C ALA A 399 -6.87 -14.62 10.52
N LEU A 400 -7.94 -15.39 10.70
CA LEU A 400 -7.89 -16.86 10.63
C LEU A 400 -7.46 -17.37 9.25
N ILE A 401 -7.97 -16.77 8.18
CA ILE A 401 -7.54 -17.08 6.79
C ILE A 401 -6.06 -16.75 6.63
N GLY A 402 -5.60 -15.60 7.13
CA GLY A 402 -4.20 -15.20 7.05
C GLY A 402 -3.25 -16.16 7.79
N ILE A 403 -3.61 -16.57 9.01
CA ILE A 403 -2.85 -17.57 9.79
C ILE A 403 -2.87 -18.93 9.09
N GLY A 404 -4.02 -19.34 8.55
CA GLY A 404 -4.15 -20.58 7.80
C GLY A 404 -3.24 -20.61 6.58
N LEU A 405 -3.16 -19.53 5.81
CA LEU A 405 -2.24 -19.41 4.69
C LEU A 405 -0.77 -19.44 5.11
N LEU A 406 -0.40 -18.75 6.19
CA LEU A 406 0.96 -18.79 6.71
C LEU A 406 1.35 -20.23 7.09
N THR A 407 0.48 -20.94 7.80
CA THR A 407 0.66 -22.34 8.18
C THR A 407 0.76 -23.24 6.95
N LEU A 408 -0.10 -23.05 5.95
CA LEU A 408 -0.06 -23.79 4.69
C LEU A 408 1.31 -23.62 3.99
N PHE A 409 1.83 -22.41 3.88
CA PHE A 409 3.14 -22.17 3.24
C PHE A 409 4.30 -22.72 4.05
N LEU A 410 4.23 -22.73 5.39
CA LEU A 410 5.22 -23.42 6.23
C LEU A 410 5.22 -24.93 5.99
N LEU A 411 4.03 -25.55 5.88
CA LEU A 411 3.90 -26.98 5.57
C LEU A 411 4.39 -27.28 4.15
N LEU A 412 4.04 -26.46 3.16
CA LEU A 412 4.53 -26.61 1.78
C LEU A 412 6.06 -26.53 1.72
N TYR A 413 6.68 -25.58 2.43
CA TYR A 413 8.13 -25.51 2.52
C TYR A 413 8.72 -26.81 3.09
N TYR A 414 8.18 -27.31 4.19
CA TYR A 414 8.63 -28.55 4.82
C TYR A 414 8.53 -29.72 3.85
N PHE A 415 7.41 -29.93 3.16
CA PHE A 415 7.21 -31.03 2.23
C PHE A 415 8.14 -30.97 1.00
N PHE A 416 8.35 -29.80 0.42
CA PHE A 416 9.10 -29.67 -0.83
C PHE A 416 10.62 -29.55 -0.61
N TYR A 417 11.07 -29.04 0.53
CA TYR A 417 12.48 -28.70 0.75
C TYR A 417 13.16 -29.60 1.79
N PHE A 418 12.48 -30.01 2.85
CA PHE A 418 13.07 -30.85 3.87
C PHE A 418 13.24 -32.29 3.36
N LYS A 419 12.28 -32.82 2.60
CA LYS A 419 12.30 -34.16 2.01
C LYS A 419 13.35 -34.33 0.88
N LYS A 420 13.96 -33.23 0.40
CA LYS A 420 14.99 -33.25 -0.66
C LYS A 420 16.43 -33.26 -0.11
N LYS A 421 16.59 -33.09 1.22
CA LYS A 421 17.87 -33.12 1.92
C LYS A 421 18.08 -34.41 2.77
N SER A 422 17.06 -35.20 2.97
CA SER A 422 17.11 -36.59 3.46
C SER A 422 17.10 -37.57 2.27
#